data_c8176c6007eff9330f8721553f3ddd80
#
_entry.id   c8176c6007eff9330f8721553f3ddd80
#
_cell.length_a   1.000
_cell.length_b   1.000
_cell.length_c   1.000
_cell.angle_alpha   90.00
_cell.angle_beta   90.00
_cell.angle_gamma   90.00
#
_symmetry.space_group_name_H-M   'P 1'
#
loop_
_entity.id
_entity.type
_entity.pdbx_description
1 polymer ?
#
loop_
_entity_poly.entity_id
_entity_poly.type
_entity_poly.pdbx_seq_one_letter_code
_entity_poly.pdbx_strand_id
1 'polypeptide(L)'
;MDLGGISAEGGGGYAAELTEEALDRGLDLITRTAAHSDVIVTTAQVPGRPAPRLIRRAAVEAMRPGSVLVDLAAPAGGNCELTQPGVEQTIGGVTLLAPLNLPAEVPVHASQLYARNILNFLALIVKKGELQVDLADEVLAGACVAHQGKAVNPRVAKLLEETAAKP
;
A
#
# COMPACT_ATOMS: atom_id res chain seq x y z
N MET A 1 -2.67 -16.10 -8.59
CA MET A 1 -4.07 -15.95 -9.08
C MET A 1 -3.97 -15.45 -10.53
N ASP A 2 -4.40 -16.25 -11.49
CA ASP A 2 -4.37 -15.83 -12.91
C ASP A 2 -5.63 -15.00 -13.21
N LEU A 3 -5.45 -13.75 -13.58
CA LEU A 3 -6.53 -12.82 -13.94
C LEU A 3 -6.91 -12.91 -15.43
N GLY A 4 -6.59 -14.04 -16.11
CA GLY A 4 -6.97 -14.29 -17.50
C GLY A 4 -6.33 -13.34 -18.50
N GLY A 5 -5.03 -13.06 -18.35
CA GLY A 5 -4.26 -12.23 -19.28
C GLY A 5 -4.37 -10.72 -19.06
N ILE A 6 -4.96 -10.27 -17.95
CA ILE A 6 -4.96 -8.87 -17.55
C ILE A 6 -3.62 -8.57 -16.88
N SER A 7 -2.70 -7.93 -17.59
CA SER A 7 -1.47 -7.39 -17.01
C SER A 7 -1.83 -6.13 -16.23
N ALA A 8 -1.67 -6.19 -14.91
CA ALA A 8 -1.84 -5.05 -14.03
C ALA A 8 -0.49 -4.36 -13.72
N GLU A 9 0.58 -4.71 -14.44
CA GLU A 9 1.91 -4.12 -14.24
C GLU A 9 2.00 -2.76 -14.92
N GLY A 10 2.01 -1.71 -14.11
CA GLY A 10 2.38 -0.37 -14.51
C GLY A 10 3.86 -0.09 -14.21
N GLY A 11 4.43 0.96 -14.80
CA GLY A 11 5.80 1.37 -14.52
C GLY A 11 6.02 1.71 -13.04
N GLY A 12 7.16 1.30 -12.46
CA GLY A 12 7.53 1.61 -11.07
C GLY A 12 6.86 0.75 -9.99
N GLY A 13 6.33 -0.43 -10.35
CA GLY A 13 5.73 -1.37 -9.38
C GLY A 13 4.31 -1.02 -8.93
N TYR A 14 3.66 -0.06 -9.59
CA TYR A 14 2.25 0.28 -9.36
C TYR A 14 1.36 -0.36 -10.41
N ALA A 15 0.14 -0.76 -10.00
CA ALA A 15 -0.85 -1.30 -10.93
C ALA A 15 -1.28 -0.25 -11.96
N ALA A 16 -1.39 -0.66 -13.24
CA ALA A 16 -2.01 0.17 -14.28
C ALA A 16 -3.51 0.35 -14.01
N GLU A 17 -4.11 1.45 -14.49
CA GLU A 17 -5.55 1.63 -14.43
C GLU A 17 -6.24 0.53 -15.25
N LEU A 18 -7.05 -0.28 -14.58
CA LEU A 18 -7.86 -1.33 -15.20
C LEU A 18 -9.16 -0.73 -15.73
N THR A 19 -9.72 -1.33 -16.79
CA THR A 19 -11.09 -1.01 -17.21
C THR A 19 -12.08 -1.43 -16.12
N GLU A 20 -13.26 -0.76 -16.04
CA GLU A 20 -14.30 -1.09 -15.06
C GLU A 20 -14.71 -2.57 -15.11
N GLU A 21 -14.84 -3.12 -16.33
CA GLU A 21 -15.17 -4.55 -16.52
C GLU A 21 -14.06 -5.50 -16.01
N ALA A 22 -12.79 -5.11 -16.16
CA ALA A 22 -11.66 -5.89 -15.67
C ALA A 22 -11.60 -5.84 -14.13
N LEU A 23 -11.89 -4.67 -13.57
CA LEU A 23 -11.98 -4.47 -12.12
C LEU A 23 -13.10 -5.33 -11.52
N ASP A 24 -14.32 -5.29 -12.10
CA ASP A 24 -15.46 -6.07 -11.62
C ASP A 24 -15.19 -7.58 -11.67
N ARG A 25 -14.61 -8.08 -12.77
CA ARG A 25 -14.19 -9.49 -12.87
C ARG A 25 -13.16 -9.86 -11.80
N GLY A 26 -12.22 -8.97 -11.51
CA GLY A 26 -11.25 -9.15 -10.43
C GLY A 26 -11.91 -9.25 -9.06
N LEU A 27 -12.86 -8.35 -8.76
CA LEU A 27 -13.59 -8.33 -7.49
C LEU A 27 -14.50 -9.56 -7.32
N ASP A 28 -15.11 -10.05 -8.39
CA ASP A 28 -15.89 -11.30 -8.38
C ASP A 28 -15.00 -12.53 -8.14
N LEU A 29 -13.80 -12.55 -8.71
CA LEU A 29 -12.82 -13.61 -8.44
C LEU A 29 -12.36 -13.60 -6.98
N ILE A 30 -12.11 -12.40 -6.42
CA ILE A 30 -11.77 -12.23 -5.01
C ILE A 30 -12.91 -12.75 -4.13
N THR A 31 -14.16 -12.40 -4.44
CA THR A 31 -15.34 -12.86 -3.69
C THR A 31 -15.46 -14.40 -3.67
N ARG A 32 -15.26 -15.04 -4.82
CA ARG A 32 -15.25 -16.51 -4.91
C ARG A 32 -14.11 -17.14 -4.14
N THR A 33 -12.93 -16.54 -4.17
CA THR A 33 -11.75 -17.02 -3.44
C THR A 33 -11.95 -16.85 -1.92
N ALA A 34 -12.55 -15.75 -1.48
CA ALA A 34 -12.85 -15.48 -0.08
C ALA A 34 -13.70 -16.57 0.57
N ALA A 35 -14.69 -17.13 -0.15
CA ALA A 35 -15.56 -18.20 0.35
C ALA A 35 -14.79 -19.49 0.76
N HIS A 36 -13.56 -19.66 0.25
CA HIS A 36 -12.71 -20.83 0.50
C HIS A 36 -11.46 -20.48 1.33
N SER A 37 -11.35 -19.24 1.79
CA SER A 37 -10.21 -18.77 2.57
C SER A 37 -10.54 -18.73 4.06
N ASP A 38 -9.59 -19.20 4.89
CA ASP A 38 -9.71 -19.10 6.36
C ASP A 38 -9.11 -17.79 6.87
N VAL A 39 -8.11 -17.25 6.16
CA VAL A 39 -7.46 -15.97 6.48
C VAL A 39 -7.26 -15.17 5.20
N ILE A 40 -7.65 -13.90 5.25
CA ILE A 40 -7.39 -12.92 4.19
C ILE A 40 -6.58 -11.77 4.80
N VAL A 41 -5.47 -11.40 4.14
CA VAL A 41 -4.69 -10.21 4.50
C VAL A 41 -4.68 -9.25 3.31
N THR A 42 -5.12 -8.02 3.53
CA THR A 42 -5.12 -6.98 2.50
C THR A 42 -4.10 -5.90 2.79
N THR A 43 -3.35 -5.48 1.75
CA THR A 43 -2.21 -4.56 1.87
C THR A 43 -2.17 -3.51 0.77
N ALA A 44 -3.20 -3.42 -0.08
CA ALA A 44 -3.17 -2.52 -1.23
C ALA A 44 -3.29 -1.06 -0.79
N GLN A 45 -2.23 -0.30 -1.02
CA GLN A 45 -2.19 1.13 -0.71
C GLN A 45 -1.61 1.90 -1.90
N VAL A 46 -2.16 3.09 -2.14
CA VAL A 46 -1.64 4.04 -3.13
C VAL A 46 -1.22 5.30 -2.37
N PRO A 47 0.08 5.69 -2.41
CA PRO A 47 0.55 6.87 -1.71
C PRO A 47 -0.24 8.13 -2.06
N GLY A 48 -0.73 8.84 -1.03
CA GLY A 48 -1.48 10.09 -1.17
C GLY A 48 -2.92 9.95 -1.69
N ARG A 49 -3.45 8.72 -1.76
CA ARG A 49 -4.84 8.44 -2.15
C ARG A 49 -5.50 7.48 -1.15
N PRO A 50 -6.83 7.46 -1.06
CA PRO A 50 -7.54 6.41 -0.33
C PRO A 50 -7.21 5.01 -0.87
N ALA A 51 -7.19 4.02 0.02
CA ALA A 51 -6.95 2.64 -0.35
C ALA A 51 -8.08 2.12 -1.29
N PRO A 52 -7.74 1.32 -2.32
CA PRO A 52 -8.76 0.75 -3.21
C PRO A 52 -9.64 -0.25 -2.46
N ARG A 53 -10.94 -0.26 -2.76
CA ARG A 53 -11.89 -1.24 -2.21
C ARG A 53 -11.80 -2.54 -3.00
N LEU A 54 -11.21 -3.58 -2.40
CA LEU A 54 -10.98 -4.88 -3.03
C LEU A 54 -11.88 -5.98 -2.46
N ILE A 55 -12.28 -5.86 -1.20
CA ILE A 55 -13.13 -6.83 -0.51
C ILE A 55 -14.51 -6.22 -0.34
N ARG A 56 -15.46 -6.67 -1.15
CA ARG A 56 -16.86 -6.29 -1.05
C ARG A 56 -17.51 -6.92 0.19
N ARG A 57 -18.58 -6.34 0.68
CA ARG A 57 -19.41 -6.93 1.75
C ARG A 57 -19.75 -8.39 1.45
N ALA A 58 -20.18 -8.69 0.23
CA ALA A 58 -20.54 -10.05 -0.21
C ALA A 58 -19.37 -11.05 -0.07
N ALA A 59 -18.11 -10.59 -0.23
CA ALA A 59 -16.95 -11.46 -0.05
C ALA A 59 -16.78 -11.85 1.43
N VAL A 60 -16.98 -10.91 2.37
CA VAL A 60 -16.93 -11.20 3.81
C VAL A 60 -18.07 -12.12 4.22
N GLU A 61 -19.28 -11.87 3.73
CA GLU A 61 -20.47 -12.69 4.02
C GLU A 61 -20.39 -14.12 3.44
N ALA A 62 -19.57 -14.32 2.40
CA ALA A 62 -19.30 -15.64 1.81
C ALA A 62 -18.23 -16.44 2.58
N MET A 63 -17.43 -15.80 3.45
CA MET A 63 -16.42 -16.49 4.25
C MET A 63 -17.07 -17.38 5.31
N ARG A 64 -16.35 -18.42 5.70
CA ARG A 64 -16.81 -19.34 6.75
C ARG A 64 -16.77 -18.67 8.13
N PRO A 65 -17.73 -18.92 9.03
CA PRO A 65 -17.61 -18.51 10.43
C PRO A 65 -16.30 -19.03 11.06
N GLY A 66 -15.63 -18.17 11.82
CA GLY A 66 -14.30 -18.43 12.38
C GLY A 66 -13.14 -17.99 11.49
N SER A 67 -13.41 -17.55 10.24
CA SER A 67 -12.39 -16.95 9.38
C SER A 67 -11.98 -15.56 9.86
N VAL A 68 -10.79 -15.10 9.43
CA VAL A 68 -10.22 -13.81 9.82
C VAL A 68 -9.85 -12.99 8.58
N LEU A 69 -10.21 -11.71 8.58
CA LEU A 69 -9.76 -10.74 7.59
C LEU A 69 -8.93 -9.67 8.30
N VAL A 70 -7.69 -9.46 7.86
CA VAL A 70 -6.79 -8.42 8.37
C VAL A 70 -6.59 -7.36 7.31
N ASP A 71 -7.10 -6.16 7.55
CA ASP A 71 -6.98 -5.04 6.61
C ASP A 71 -5.85 -4.09 7.04
N LEU A 72 -4.65 -4.30 6.49
CA LEU A 72 -3.48 -3.47 6.76
C LEU A 72 -3.54 -2.10 6.06
N ALA A 73 -4.50 -1.90 5.16
CA ALA A 73 -4.76 -0.61 4.53
C ALA A 73 -5.71 0.28 5.34
N ALA A 74 -6.16 -0.17 6.51
CA ALA A 74 -7.07 0.57 7.39
C ALA A 74 -6.68 2.04 7.62
N PRO A 75 -5.39 2.41 7.84
CA PRO A 75 -4.99 3.81 7.98
C PRO A 75 -5.30 4.69 6.76
N ALA A 76 -5.39 4.10 5.57
CA ALA A 76 -5.74 4.77 4.31
C ALA A 76 -7.23 4.57 3.91
N GLY A 77 -8.08 4.18 4.86
CA GLY A 77 -9.50 3.92 4.67
C GLY A 77 -9.87 2.45 4.53
N GLY A 78 -8.90 1.56 4.28
CA GLY A 78 -9.07 0.11 4.18
C GLY A 78 -9.41 -0.41 2.79
N ASN A 79 -9.07 -1.68 2.55
CA ASN A 79 -9.40 -2.40 1.33
C ASN A 79 -10.75 -3.12 1.39
N CYS A 80 -11.32 -3.33 2.57
CA CYS A 80 -12.63 -3.93 2.76
C CYS A 80 -13.71 -2.84 2.91
N GLU A 81 -14.87 -3.05 2.29
CA GLU A 81 -16.03 -2.15 2.42
C GLU A 81 -16.49 -1.99 3.88
N LEU A 82 -16.28 -3.04 4.69
CA LEU A 82 -16.72 -3.09 6.09
C LEU A 82 -15.65 -2.61 7.07
N THR A 83 -14.47 -2.23 6.59
CA THR A 83 -13.39 -1.75 7.44
C THR A 83 -13.77 -0.48 8.18
N GLN A 84 -13.64 -0.53 9.51
CA GLN A 84 -13.65 0.64 10.38
C GLN A 84 -12.25 0.76 10.98
N PRO A 85 -11.47 1.80 10.62
CA PRO A 85 -10.08 1.92 11.05
C PRO A 85 -9.93 1.91 12.58
N GLY A 86 -9.05 1.06 13.09
CA GLY A 86 -8.79 0.90 14.52
C GLY A 86 -9.82 0.05 15.27
N VAL A 87 -10.80 -0.53 14.59
CA VAL A 87 -11.87 -1.32 15.23
C VAL A 87 -11.76 -2.79 14.82
N GLU A 88 -11.82 -3.68 15.81
CA GLU A 88 -12.07 -5.11 15.59
C GLU A 88 -13.57 -5.37 15.55
N GLN A 89 -14.04 -6.13 14.56
CA GLN A 89 -15.45 -6.42 14.35
C GLN A 89 -15.65 -7.91 14.09
N THR A 90 -16.83 -8.43 14.46
CA THR A 90 -17.28 -9.76 14.04
C THR A 90 -18.53 -9.62 13.18
N ILE A 91 -18.47 -10.10 11.94
CA ILE A 91 -19.52 -9.97 10.94
C ILE A 91 -19.82 -11.36 10.40
N GLY A 92 -21.03 -11.88 10.68
CA GLY A 92 -21.41 -13.24 10.24
C GLY A 92 -20.50 -14.35 10.79
N GLY A 93 -19.81 -14.11 11.92
CA GLY A 93 -18.83 -15.04 12.49
C GLY A 93 -17.41 -14.88 11.91
N VAL A 94 -17.18 -13.93 11.00
CA VAL A 94 -15.86 -13.56 10.47
C VAL A 94 -15.27 -12.43 11.30
N THR A 95 -14.05 -12.58 11.80
CA THR A 95 -13.34 -11.52 12.53
C THR A 95 -12.62 -10.61 11.53
N LEU A 96 -12.95 -9.31 11.55
CA LEU A 96 -12.28 -8.28 10.77
C LEU A 96 -11.41 -7.42 11.68
N LEU A 97 -10.10 -7.43 11.42
CA LEU A 97 -9.08 -6.65 12.12
C LEU A 97 -8.63 -5.49 11.23
N ALA A 98 -8.67 -4.27 11.75
CA ALA A 98 -8.31 -3.05 11.03
C ALA A 98 -7.27 -2.21 11.80
N PRO A 99 -6.03 -2.73 12.03
CA PRO A 99 -5.05 -2.09 12.87
C PRO A 99 -4.57 -0.76 12.27
N LEU A 100 -4.36 0.25 13.13
CA LEU A 100 -3.84 1.56 12.70
C LEU A 100 -2.32 1.66 12.81
N ASN A 101 -1.71 0.93 13.73
CA ASN A 101 -0.28 1.02 13.99
C ASN A 101 0.32 -0.34 14.36
N LEU A 102 0.25 -1.28 13.43
CA LEU A 102 0.81 -2.62 13.61
C LEU A 102 2.30 -2.63 14.02
N PRO A 103 3.18 -1.74 13.50
CA PRO A 103 4.57 -1.69 13.93
C PRO A 103 4.75 -1.46 15.44
N ALA A 104 3.82 -0.75 16.09
CA ALA A 104 3.88 -0.52 17.54
C ALA A 104 3.56 -1.77 18.37
N GLU A 105 2.89 -2.76 17.78
CA GLU A 105 2.57 -4.03 18.45
C GLU A 105 3.75 -5.00 18.45
N VAL A 106 4.69 -4.83 17.48
CA VAL A 106 5.91 -5.64 17.34
C VAL A 106 7.16 -4.73 17.24
N PRO A 107 7.41 -3.85 18.24
CA PRO A 107 8.33 -2.72 18.08
C PRO A 107 9.78 -3.13 17.86
N VAL A 108 10.23 -4.23 18.46
CA VAL A 108 11.61 -4.73 18.31
C VAL A 108 11.86 -5.13 16.85
N HIS A 109 10.99 -5.95 16.26
CA HIS A 109 11.13 -6.40 14.88
C HIS A 109 10.95 -5.26 13.88
N ALA A 110 9.95 -4.41 14.10
CA ALA A 110 9.70 -3.24 13.26
C ALA A 110 10.91 -2.30 13.23
N SER A 111 11.51 -2.01 14.40
CA SER A 111 12.71 -1.18 14.51
C SER A 111 13.93 -1.80 13.81
N GLN A 112 14.12 -3.12 13.95
CA GLN A 112 15.22 -3.82 13.27
C GLN A 112 15.08 -3.79 11.75
N LEU A 113 13.86 -4.01 11.22
CA LEU A 113 13.60 -3.96 9.78
C LEU A 113 13.79 -2.54 9.24
N TYR A 114 13.28 -1.53 9.95
CA TYR A 114 13.46 -0.14 9.58
C TYR A 114 14.93 0.28 9.60
N ALA A 115 15.67 -0.06 10.67
CA ALA A 115 17.10 0.23 10.78
C ALA A 115 17.89 -0.39 9.62
N ARG A 116 17.56 -1.62 9.20
CA ARG A 116 18.22 -2.25 8.04
C ARG A 116 17.94 -1.50 6.74
N ASN A 117 16.71 -1.02 6.53
CA ASN A 117 16.37 -0.22 5.36
C ASN A 117 17.15 1.10 5.35
N ILE A 118 17.26 1.78 6.50
CA ILE A 118 18.06 3.00 6.62
C ILE A 118 19.55 2.72 6.35
N LEU A 119 20.08 1.62 6.88
CA LEU A 119 21.48 1.24 6.65
C LEU A 119 21.74 0.97 5.15
N ASN A 120 20.84 0.25 4.48
CA ASN A 120 20.95 0.00 3.05
C ASN A 120 20.91 1.32 2.24
N PHE A 121 20.02 2.23 2.60
CA PHE A 121 19.93 3.54 1.98
C PHE A 121 21.21 4.37 2.20
N LEU A 122 21.74 4.40 3.42
CA LEU A 122 23.00 5.07 3.74
C LEU A 122 24.18 4.51 2.92
N ALA A 123 24.21 3.21 2.66
CA ALA A 123 25.26 2.60 1.83
C ALA A 123 25.21 3.06 0.36
N LEU A 124 24.09 3.58 -0.12
CA LEU A 124 24.00 4.18 -1.46
C LEU A 124 24.64 5.57 -1.51
N ILE A 125 24.54 6.36 -0.43
CA ILE A 125 24.97 7.76 -0.39
C ILE A 125 26.30 7.97 0.34
N VAL A 126 26.79 7.01 1.13
CA VAL A 126 28.07 7.10 1.83
C VAL A 126 29.06 6.12 1.22
N LYS A 127 30.04 6.63 0.49
CA LYS A 127 31.09 5.82 -0.16
C LYS A 127 32.44 6.27 0.34
N LYS A 128 33.23 5.36 0.93
CA LYS A 128 34.59 5.62 1.49
C LYS A 128 34.60 6.74 2.54
N GLY A 129 33.50 6.90 3.31
CA GLY A 129 33.39 7.94 4.33
C GLY A 129 32.98 9.32 3.81
N GLU A 130 32.71 9.48 2.51
CA GLU A 130 32.25 10.71 1.89
C GLU A 130 30.76 10.60 1.44
N LEU A 131 30.04 11.70 1.54
CA LEU A 131 28.69 11.81 1.05
C LEU A 131 28.64 11.99 -0.47
N GLN A 132 28.08 11.04 -1.18
CA GLN A 132 27.94 11.07 -2.65
C GLN A 132 26.47 10.87 -3.01
N VAL A 133 25.79 11.93 -3.47
CA VAL A 133 24.40 11.89 -3.91
C VAL A 133 24.38 11.83 -5.44
N ASP A 134 24.18 10.61 -5.97
CA ASP A 134 24.05 10.39 -7.40
C ASP A 134 22.57 10.25 -7.77
N LEU A 135 21.99 11.29 -8.38
CA LEU A 135 20.59 11.28 -8.80
C LEU A 135 20.31 10.48 -10.09
N ALA A 136 21.33 9.84 -10.68
CA ALA A 136 21.12 8.83 -11.73
C ALA A 136 20.68 7.47 -11.14
N ASP A 137 20.93 7.24 -9.85
CA ASP A 137 20.38 6.09 -9.11
C ASP A 137 18.88 6.29 -8.86
N GLU A 138 18.05 5.34 -9.28
CA GLU A 138 16.57 5.42 -9.19
C GLU A 138 16.08 5.53 -7.75
N VAL A 139 16.75 4.87 -6.79
CA VAL A 139 16.37 4.91 -5.37
C VAL A 139 16.67 6.29 -4.79
N LEU A 140 17.83 6.85 -5.11
CA LEU A 140 18.22 8.17 -4.65
C LEU A 140 17.37 9.26 -5.30
N ALA A 141 17.12 9.19 -6.59
CA ALA A 141 16.24 10.11 -7.31
C ALA A 141 14.80 10.08 -6.74
N GLY A 142 14.28 8.88 -6.46
CA GLY A 142 12.95 8.69 -5.88
C GLY A 142 12.81 9.20 -4.44
N ALA A 143 13.87 9.10 -3.64
CA ALA A 143 13.89 9.53 -2.23
C ALA A 143 14.25 11.00 -2.06
N CYS A 144 14.98 11.60 -3.00
CA CYS A 144 15.46 12.97 -2.90
C CYS A 144 14.33 13.96 -3.19
N VAL A 145 13.94 14.74 -2.20
CA VAL A 145 12.91 15.78 -2.34
C VAL A 145 13.49 17.06 -2.93
N ALA A 146 14.63 17.49 -2.39
CA ALA A 146 15.30 18.71 -2.84
C ALA A 146 16.82 18.50 -2.85
N HIS A 147 17.50 19.06 -3.85
CA HIS A 147 18.94 19.04 -4.00
C HIS A 147 19.45 20.37 -4.53
N GLN A 148 20.52 20.91 -3.93
CA GLN A 148 21.13 22.19 -4.32
C GLN A 148 20.11 23.33 -4.48
N GLY A 149 19.16 23.45 -3.53
CA GLY A 149 18.17 24.52 -3.50
C GLY A 149 16.99 24.37 -4.48
N LYS A 150 16.88 23.24 -5.17
CA LYS A 150 15.79 22.95 -6.12
C LYS A 150 15.01 21.71 -5.71
N ALA A 151 13.69 21.72 -5.90
CA ALA A 151 12.88 20.52 -5.81
C ALA A 151 13.22 19.60 -7.00
N VAL A 152 13.73 18.39 -6.71
CA VAL A 152 14.13 17.42 -7.74
C VAL A 152 13.15 16.25 -7.87
N ASN A 153 12.33 16.01 -6.84
CA ASN A 153 11.28 15.00 -6.93
C ASN A 153 10.13 15.50 -7.82
N PRO A 154 9.77 14.78 -8.90
CA PRO A 154 8.74 15.26 -9.84
C PRO A 154 7.37 15.50 -9.20
N ARG A 155 6.98 14.69 -8.20
CA ARG A 155 5.70 14.86 -7.48
C ARG A 155 5.70 16.13 -6.64
N VAL A 156 6.80 16.42 -5.97
CA VAL A 156 6.95 17.62 -5.14
C VAL A 156 7.02 18.85 -6.02
N ALA A 157 7.79 18.83 -7.12
CA ALA A 157 7.87 19.94 -8.08
C ALA A 157 6.48 20.30 -8.61
N LYS A 158 5.71 19.30 -9.05
CA LYS A 158 4.33 19.51 -9.52
C LYS A 158 3.41 20.13 -8.45
N LEU A 159 3.48 19.62 -7.21
CA LEU A 159 2.66 20.17 -6.10
C LEU A 159 3.02 21.62 -5.78
N LEU A 160 4.31 21.98 -5.87
CA LEU A 160 4.76 23.36 -5.66
C LEU A 160 4.24 24.30 -6.76
N GLU A 161 4.26 23.85 -8.02
CA GLU A 161 3.70 24.61 -9.16
C GLU A 161 2.19 24.82 -9.00
N GLU A 162 1.43 23.76 -8.65
CA GLU A 162 -0.01 23.83 -8.42
C GLU A 162 -0.37 24.75 -7.23
N THR A 163 0.49 24.78 -6.19
CA THR A 163 0.28 25.63 -5.01
C THR A 163 0.61 27.08 -5.31
N ALA A 164 1.65 27.35 -6.10
CA ALA A 164 2.03 28.69 -6.53
C ALA A 164 1.04 29.31 -7.53
N ALA A 165 0.30 28.49 -8.26
CA ALA A 165 -0.71 28.93 -9.22
C ALA A 165 -2.10 29.23 -8.59
N LYS A 166 -2.29 28.95 -7.29
CA LYS A 166 -3.51 29.32 -6.57
C LYS A 166 -3.39 30.74 -6.05
N PRO A 167 -4.29 31.66 -6.45
CA PRO A 167 -4.29 33.05 -6.00
C PRO A 167 -4.62 33.20 -4.51
#